data_4f22275cebc277775a5966b287f9be7f
#
_entry.id   4f22275cebc277775a5966b287f9be7f
#
_cell.length_a   1.000
_cell.length_b   1.000
_cell.length_c   1.000
_cell.angle_alpha   90.00
_cell.angle_beta   90.00
_cell.angle_gamma   90.00
#
_symmetry.space_group_name_H-M   'P 1'
#
loop_
_entity.id
_entity.type
_entity.pdbx_description
1 polymer ?
#
loop_
_entity_poly.entity_id
_entity_poly.type
_entity_poly.pdbx_seq_one_letter_code
_entity_poly.pdbx_strand_id
1 'polypeptide(L)'
;MLSRNAARVVALLVPRVRAAWPAIGAIALAVVLAHSGIMHLDPAHGLDAHYRAVLGGDGWARPIGILQLLAAGGLAFRRTRVTTASALGAVLVLALANQLRLERAGAASVPLLLLFAWAVVVAWGEARRGRGAPGLL
;
A
#
# COMPACT_ATOMS: atom_id res chain seq x y z
N MET A 1 22.96 3.82 31.29
CA MET A 1 22.12 4.97 31.72
C MET A 1 22.04 5.99 30.60
N LEU A 2 20.87 6.21 29.99
CA LEU A 2 20.67 7.31 29.03
C LEU A 2 20.81 8.65 29.76
N SER A 3 21.58 9.61 29.23
CA SER A 3 21.66 10.92 29.82
C SER A 3 20.28 11.59 29.87
N ARG A 4 20.02 12.47 30.83
CA ARG A 4 18.72 13.18 30.95
C ARG A 4 18.34 13.91 29.66
N ASN A 5 19.30 14.37 28.89
CA ASN A 5 19.06 15.01 27.59
C ASN A 5 18.59 14.02 26.52
N ALA A 6 19.17 12.81 26.46
CA ALA A 6 18.71 11.76 25.54
C ALA A 6 17.27 11.31 25.86
N ALA A 7 16.92 11.17 27.13
CA ALA A 7 15.56 10.84 27.52
C ALA A 7 14.54 11.92 27.12
N ARG A 8 14.87 13.21 27.23
CA ARG A 8 14.04 14.32 26.76
C ARG A 8 13.87 14.34 25.26
N VAL A 9 14.93 14.10 24.49
CA VAL A 9 14.88 14.02 23.02
C VAL A 9 13.99 12.87 22.57
N VAL A 10 14.13 11.70 23.18
CA VAL A 10 13.28 10.53 22.90
C VAL A 10 11.80 10.84 23.23
N ALA A 11 11.52 11.44 24.38
CA ALA A 11 10.16 11.81 24.79
C ALA A 11 9.48 12.79 23.84
N LEU A 12 10.25 13.68 23.18
CA LEU A 12 9.73 14.64 22.18
C LEU A 12 9.59 14.02 20.78
N LEU A 13 10.48 13.10 20.40
CA LEU A 13 10.50 12.52 19.06
C LEU A 13 9.49 11.39 18.89
N VAL A 14 9.33 10.53 19.89
CA VAL A 14 8.42 9.36 19.80
C VAL A 14 6.98 9.74 19.43
N PRO A 15 6.33 10.75 20.06
CA PRO A 15 4.97 11.14 19.69
C PRO A 15 4.90 11.69 18.25
N ARG A 16 5.91 12.45 17.82
CA ARG A 16 5.97 13.03 16.46
C ARG A 16 6.14 11.96 15.40
N VAL A 17 7.04 11.00 15.62
CA VAL A 17 7.23 9.86 14.71
C VAL A 17 5.96 9.01 14.65
N ARG A 18 5.35 8.70 15.81
CA ARG A 18 4.08 7.97 15.87
C ARG A 18 2.96 8.69 15.12
N ALA A 19 2.91 10.02 15.21
CA ALA A 19 1.96 10.83 14.47
C ALA A 19 2.28 10.86 12.97
N ALA A 20 3.52 10.79 12.51
CA ALA A 20 3.89 10.83 11.10
C ALA A 20 3.81 9.46 10.41
N TRP A 21 3.86 8.36 11.18
CA TRP A 21 4.00 7.00 10.65
C TRP A 21 2.99 6.61 9.55
N PRO A 22 1.66 6.86 9.66
CA PRO A 22 0.73 6.51 8.60
C PRO A 22 0.99 7.27 7.30
N ALA A 23 1.44 8.53 7.37
CA ALA A 23 1.78 9.31 6.19
C ALA A 23 3.06 8.78 5.51
N ILE A 24 4.07 8.45 6.29
CA ILE A 24 5.32 7.83 5.79
C ILE A 24 5.00 6.49 5.14
N GLY A 25 4.20 5.66 5.79
CA GLY A 25 3.74 4.38 5.25
C GLY A 25 2.97 4.52 3.95
N ALA A 26 2.08 5.51 3.85
CA ALA A 26 1.33 5.78 2.63
C ALA A 26 2.23 6.22 1.48
N ILE A 27 3.21 7.09 1.74
CA ILE A 27 4.17 7.55 0.73
C ILE A 27 5.04 6.39 0.26
N ALA A 28 5.57 5.58 1.18
CA ALA A 28 6.38 4.43 0.83
C ALA A 28 5.58 3.42 -0.02
N LEU A 29 4.32 3.14 0.35
CA LEU A 29 3.44 2.29 -0.44
C LEU A 29 3.14 2.90 -1.82
N ALA A 30 2.94 4.21 -1.90
CA ALA A 30 2.76 4.92 -3.17
C ALA A 30 3.97 4.77 -4.10
N VAL A 31 5.19 4.88 -3.56
CA VAL A 31 6.43 4.68 -4.33
C VAL A 31 6.53 3.26 -4.87
N VAL A 32 6.24 2.25 -4.04
CA VAL A 32 6.25 0.84 -4.46
C VAL A 32 5.23 0.60 -5.57
N LEU A 33 4.01 1.12 -5.43
CA LEU A 33 2.96 0.98 -6.44
C LEU A 33 3.29 1.73 -7.73
N ALA A 34 3.86 2.93 -7.63
CA ALA A 34 4.28 3.70 -8.81
C ALA A 34 5.37 2.95 -9.59
N HIS A 35 6.39 2.45 -8.89
CA HIS A 35 7.44 1.65 -9.51
C HIS A 35 6.87 0.40 -10.19
N SER A 36 6.06 -0.37 -9.47
CA SER A 36 5.40 -1.57 -10.00
C SER A 36 4.50 -1.22 -11.19
N GLY A 37 3.71 -0.15 -11.11
CA GLY A 37 2.85 0.30 -12.20
C GLY A 37 3.62 0.65 -13.48
N ILE A 38 4.75 1.31 -13.35
CA ILE A 38 5.63 1.62 -14.50
C ILE A 38 6.15 0.33 -15.13
N MET A 39 6.60 -0.64 -14.32
CA MET A 39 7.06 -1.94 -14.83
C MET A 39 5.97 -2.71 -15.58
N HIS A 40 4.70 -2.58 -15.16
CA HIS A 40 3.57 -3.20 -15.84
C HIS A 40 3.22 -2.54 -17.18
N LEU A 41 3.55 -1.26 -17.35
CA LEU A 41 3.35 -0.54 -18.60
C LEU A 41 4.47 -0.77 -19.61
N ASP A 42 5.63 -1.23 -19.16
CA ASP A 42 6.77 -1.51 -20.01
C ASP A 42 6.69 -2.94 -20.57
N PRO A 43 6.47 -3.10 -21.89
CA PRO A 43 6.36 -4.42 -22.52
C PRO A 43 7.64 -5.24 -22.43
N ALA A 44 8.80 -4.63 -22.20
CA ALA A 44 10.08 -5.32 -22.04
C ALA A 44 10.13 -6.26 -20.83
N HIS A 45 9.27 -6.02 -19.82
CA HIS A 45 9.21 -6.86 -18.62
C HIS A 45 8.44 -8.18 -18.81
N GLY A 46 7.76 -8.39 -19.94
CA GLY A 46 7.08 -9.67 -20.26
C GLY A 46 5.94 -10.05 -19.31
N LEU A 47 5.37 -9.10 -18.54
CA LEU A 47 4.37 -9.37 -17.54
C LEU A 47 3.03 -9.87 -18.13
N ASP A 48 2.75 -9.60 -19.41
CA ASP A 48 1.56 -10.13 -20.08
C ASP A 48 1.59 -11.68 -20.14
N ALA A 49 2.75 -12.29 -20.31
CA ALA A 49 2.88 -13.75 -20.27
C ALA A 49 2.52 -14.32 -18.89
N HIS A 50 2.94 -13.62 -17.83
CA HIS A 50 2.56 -13.98 -16.45
C HIS A 50 1.06 -13.89 -16.25
N TYR A 51 0.43 -12.78 -16.65
CA TYR A 51 -1.01 -12.57 -16.49
C TYR A 51 -1.85 -13.48 -17.36
N ARG A 52 -1.39 -13.82 -18.56
CA ARG A 52 -2.03 -14.85 -19.41
C ARG A 52 -2.12 -16.18 -18.67
N ALA A 53 -1.05 -16.60 -18.01
CA ALA A 53 -1.04 -17.84 -17.24
C ALA A 53 -1.94 -17.81 -16.01
N VAL A 54 -2.15 -16.62 -15.40
CA VAL A 54 -2.91 -16.46 -14.14
C VAL A 54 -4.37 -16.11 -14.40
N LEU A 55 -4.66 -15.23 -15.35
CA LEU A 55 -6.00 -14.67 -15.61
C LEU A 55 -6.64 -15.19 -16.90
N GLY A 56 -5.89 -15.99 -17.69
CA GLY A 56 -6.42 -16.64 -18.89
C GLY A 56 -6.59 -15.71 -20.10
N GLY A 57 -5.92 -14.56 -20.13
CA GLY A 57 -6.02 -13.62 -21.25
C GLY A 57 -4.82 -12.68 -21.36
N ASP A 58 -4.68 -12.07 -22.54
CA ASP A 58 -3.63 -11.09 -22.82
C ASP A 58 -4.07 -9.67 -22.45
N GLY A 59 -3.09 -8.77 -22.28
CA GLY A 59 -3.32 -7.35 -22.08
C GLY A 59 -3.68 -6.93 -20.66
N TRP A 60 -3.60 -7.82 -19.67
CA TRP A 60 -3.89 -7.49 -18.28
C TRP A 60 -2.82 -6.63 -17.60
N ALA A 61 -1.57 -6.67 -18.09
CA ALA A 61 -0.48 -5.90 -17.50
C ALA A 61 -0.77 -4.40 -17.52
N ARG A 62 -1.23 -3.86 -18.64
CA ARG A 62 -1.52 -2.42 -18.78
C ARG A 62 -2.60 -1.91 -17.84
N PRO A 63 -3.83 -2.48 -17.77
CA PRO A 63 -4.85 -1.99 -16.83
C PRO A 63 -4.41 -2.15 -15.38
N ILE A 64 -3.68 -3.20 -15.04
CA ILE A 64 -3.13 -3.37 -13.69
C ILE A 64 -2.10 -2.28 -13.39
N GLY A 65 -1.20 -1.98 -14.32
CA GLY A 65 -0.23 -0.90 -14.18
C GLY A 65 -0.89 0.47 -13.99
N ILE A 66 -1.92 0.77 -14.78
CA ILE A 66 -2.70 2.01 -14.64
C ILE A 66 -3.36 2.09 -13.27
N LEU A 67 -4.00 1.01 -12.81
CA LEU A 67 -4.63 0.96 -11.48
C LEU A 67 -3.60 1.17 -10.36
N GLN A 68 -2.40 0.62 -10.47
CA GLN A 68 -1.33 0.82 -9.50
C GLN A 68 -0.86 2.29 -9.47
N LEU A 69 -0.73 2.94 -10.63
CA LEU A 69 -0.39 4.37 -10.70
C LEU A 69 -1.47 5.26 -10.12
N LEU A 70 -2.75 4.97 -10.39
CA LEU A 70 -3.88 5.67 -9.79
C LEU A 70 -3.91 5.48 -8.26
N ALA A 71 -3.65 4.27 -7.78
CA ALA A 71 -3.55 4.00 -6.36
C ALA A 71 -2.36 4.73 -5.71
N ALA A 72 -1.20 4.78 -6.39
CA ALA A 72 -0.06 5.55 -5.92
C ALA A 72 -0.40 7.04 -5.78
N GLY A 73 -1.06 7.63 -6.79
CA GLY A 73 -1.55 9.00 -6.74
C GLY A 73 -2.53 9.22 -5.58
N GLY A 74 -3.52 8.33 -5.44
CA GLY A 74 -4.52 8.42 -4.38
C GLY A 74 -3.93 8.34 -2.96
N LEU A 75 -2.87 7.55 -2.77
CA LEU A 75 -2.14 7.47 -1.49
C LEU A 75 -1.29 8.72 -1.21
N ALA A 76 -0.81 9.41 -2.24
CA ALA A 76 -0.04 10.64 -2.07
C ALA A 76 -0.90 11.77 -1.47
N PHE A 77 -2.17 11.85 -1.84
CA PHE A 77 -3.08 12.90 -1.35
C PHE A 77 -3.78 12.51 -0.05
N ARG A 78 -3.67 13.35 0.97
CA ARG A 78 -4.24 13.09 2.30
C ARG A 78 -5.75 12.80 2.27
N ARG A 79 -6.50 13.53 1.43
CA ARG A 79 -7.98 13.40 1.36
C ARG A 79 -8.46 12.05 0.82
N THR A 80 -7.72 11.46 -0.11
CA THR A 80 -8.07 10.20 -0.78
C THR A 80 -7.39 8.99 -0.17
N ARG A 81 -6.44 9.18 0.74
CA ARG A 81 -5.55 8.14 1.27
C ARG A 81 -6.30 6.98 1.92
N VAL A 82 -7.30 7.27 2.77
CA VAL A 82 -8.09 6.22 3.44
C VAL A 82 -8.87 5.41 2.43
N THR A 83 -9.59 6.09 1.52
CA THR A 83 -10.40 5.43 0.49
C THR A 83 -9.53 4.58 -0.43
N THR A 84 -8.40 5.13 -0.87
CA THR A 84 -7.47 4.41 -1.75
C THR A 84 -6.83 3.21 -1.05
N ALA A 85 -6.39 3.36 0.20
CA ALA A 85 -5.82 2.26 0.97
C ALA A 85 -6.85 1.14 1.21
N SER A 86 -8.11 1.50 1.47
CA SER A 86 -9.21 0.52 1.64
C SER A 86 -9.54 -0.20 0.34
N ALA A 87 -9.62 0.53 -0.77
CA ALA A 87 -9.85 -0.05 -2.10
C ALA A 87 -8.71 -0.99 -2.50
N LEU A 88 -7.45 -0.57 -2.27
CA LEU A 88 -6.27 -1.41 -2.50
C LEU A 88 -6.35 -2.69 -1.66
N GLY A 89 -6.71 -2.58 -0.38
CA GLY A 89 -6.90 -3.74 0.50
C GLY A 89 -7.92 -4.73 -0.06
N ALA A 90 -9.06 -4.26 -0.56
CA ALA A 90 -10.08 -5.11 -1.18
C ALA A 90 -9.55 -5.82 -2.44
N VAL A 91 -8.84 -5.11 -3.32
CA VAL A 91 -8.20 -5.69 -4.52
C VAL A 91 -7.18 -6.77 -4.15
N LEU A 92 -6.37 -6.52 -3.11
CA LEU A 92 -5.37 -7.49 -2.65
C LEU A 92 -6.02 -8.74 -2.04
N VAL A 93 -7.16 -8.61 -1.34
CA VAL A 93 -7.94 -9.77 -0.87
C VAL A 93 -8.45 -10.59 -2.04
N LEU A 94 -8.99 -9.95 -3.09
CA LEU A 94 -9.45 -10.65 -4.28
C LEU A 94 -8.30 -11.35 -5.02
N ALA A 95 -7.15 -10.69 -5.14
CA ALA A 95 -5.95 -11.28 -5.74
C ALA A 95 -5.47 -12.51 -4.94
N LEU A 96 -5.46 -12.42 -3.60
CA LEU A 96 -5.10 -13.52 -2.74
C LEU A 96 -6.09 -14.69 -2.85
N ALA A 97 -7.39 -14.40 -2.84
CA ALA A 97 -8.44 -15.41 -3.01
C ALA A 97 -8.30 -16.13 -4.36
N ASN A 98 -7.97 -15.40 -5.44
CA ASN A 98 -7.71 -15.99 -6.74
C ASN A 98 -6.47 -16.90 -6.74
N GLN A 99 -5.40 -16.51 -6.06
CA GLN A 99 -4.20 -17.36 -5.91
C GLN A 99 -4.51 -18.64 -5.14
N LEU A 100 -5.28 -18.55 -4.06
CA LEU A 100 -5.71 -19.72 -3.28
C LEU A 100 -6.57 -20.67 -4.12
N ARG A 101 -7.52 -20.10 -4.90
CA ARG A 101 -8.37 -20.89 -5.81
C ARG A 101 -7.57 -21.65 -6.87
N LEU A 102 -6.47 -21.07 -7.35
CA LEU A 102 -5.61 -21.68 -8.36
C LEU A 102 -4.56 -22.63 -7.77
N GLU A 103 -4.66 -22.95 -6.46
CA GLU A 103 -3.68 -23.78 -5.72
C GLU A 103 -2.21 -23.30 -5.86
N ARG A 104 -2.03 -22.03 -6.18
CA ARG A 104 -0.74 -21.36 -6.31
C ARG A 104 -0.31 -20.64 -5.03
N ALA A 105 -0.98 -20.96 -3.92
CA ALA A 105 -0.62 -20.45 -2.61
C ALA A 105 0.76 -20.97 -2.21
N GLY A 106 1.71 -20.08 -2.09
CA GLY A 106 3.10 -20.37 -1.76
C GLY A 106 3.87 -19.08 -1.53
N ALA A 107 5.17 -19.10 -1.79
CA ALA A 107 6.03 -17.91 -1.64
C ALA A 107 5.54 -16.69 -2.42
N ALA A 108 4.84 -16.89 -3.55
CA ALA A 108 4.25 -15.81 -4.34
C ALA A 108 3.11 -15.06 -3.63
N SER A 109 2.47 -15.64 -2.62
CA SER A 109 1.41 -14.98 -1.84
C SER A 109 1.97 -14.06 -0.75
N VAL A 110 3.21 -14.22 -0.34
CA VAL A 110 3.85 -13.45 0.73
C VAL A 110 3.88 -11.93 0.40
N PRO A 111 4.31 -11.49 -0.79
CA PRO A 111 4.29 -10.07 -1.14
C PRO A 111 2.89 -9.45 -1.09
N LEU A 112 1.86 -10.19 -1.53
CA LEU A 112 0.47 -9.74 -1.49
C LEU A 112 -0.03 -9.56 -0.06
N LEU A 113 0.29 -10.51 0.83
CA LEU A 113 -0.05 -10.42 2.25
C LEU A 113 0.64 -9.24 2.93
N LEU A 114 1.91 -8.99 2.62
CA LEU A 114 2.65 -7.85 3.16
C LEU A 114 2.06 -6.52 2.68
N LEU A 115 1.74 -6.41 1.39
CA LEU A 115 1.08 -5.21 0.84
C LEU A 115 -0.30 -5.01 1.44
N PHE A 116 -1.07 -6.08 1.61
CA PHE A 116 -2.38 -6.03 2.27
C PHE A 116 -2.27 -5.53 3.72
N ALA A 117 -1.40 -6.15 4.52
CA ALA A 117 -1.17 -5.73 5.89
C ALA A 117 -0.76 -4.25 5.97
N TRP A 118 0.10 -3.83 5.05
CA TRP A 118 0.54 -2.43 4.98
C TRP A 118 -0.61 -1.48 4.60
N ALA A 119 -1.42 -1.82 3.60
CA ALA A 119 -2.59 -1.03 3.23
C ALA A 119 -3.57 -0.88 4.41
N VAL A 120 -3.82 -1.96 5.17
CA VAL A 120 -4.66 -1.94 6.38
C VAL A 120 -4.08 -1.02 7.46
N VAL A 121 -2.77 -1.10 7.72
CA VAL A 121 -2.11 -0.23 8.70
C VAL A 121 -2.22 1.24 8.31
N VAL A 122 -2.03 1.57 7.03
CA VAL A 122 -2.18 2.94 6.51
C VAL A 122 -3.62 3.41 6.65
N ALA A 123 -4.61 2.62 6.20
CA ALA A 123 -6.02 2.97 6.27
C ALA A 123 -6.46 3.21 7.72
N TRP A 124 -6.11 2.32 8.62
CA TRP A 124 -6.46 2.41 10.04
C TRP A 124 -5.78 3.58 10.75
N GLY A 125 -4.50 3.79 10.49
CA GLY A 125 -3.74 4.90 11.06
C GLY A 125 -4.31 6.26 10.65
N GLU A 126 -4.68 6.42 9.38
CA GLU A 126 -5.29 7.67 8.89
C GLU A 126 -6.75 7.84 9.39
N ALA A 127 -7.54 6.77 9.46
CA ALA A 127 -8.89 6.81 9.99
C ALA A 127 -8.93 7.23 11.48
N ARG A 128 -7.95 6.80 12.27
CA ARG A 128 -7.80 7.23 13.68
C ARG A 128 -7.45 8.70 13.79
N ARG A 129 -6.62 9.22 12.90
CA ARG A 129 -6.27 10.66 12.87
C ARG A 129 -7.48 11.55 12.59
N GLY A 130 -8.37 11.12 11.66
CA GLY A 130 -9.58 11.86 11.33
C GLY A 130 -10.56 11.97 12.51
N ARG A 131 -10.56 10.98 13.40
CA ARG A 131 -11.43 10.95 14.59
C ARG A 131 -10.87 11.71 15.79
N GLY A 132 -9.57 11.95 15.83
CA GLY A 132 -8.89 12.63 16.94
C GLY A 132 -8.79 14.15 16.80
N ALA A 133 -9.32 14.73 15.72
CA ALA A 133 -9.42 16.18 15.53
C ALA A 133 -10.87 16.63 15.82
N PRO A 134 -11.24 16.90 17.09
CA PRO A 134 -12.54 17.54 17.37
C PRO A 134 -12.47 18.98 16.84
N GLY A 135 -13.32 19.26 15.84
CA GLY A 135 -13.86 20.57 15.49
C GLY A 135 -12.99 21.80 15.77
N LEU A 136 -12.11 22.12 14.81
CA LEU A 136 -11.79 23.51 14.52
C LEU A 136 -12.53 23.84 13.21
N LEU A 137 -13.80 24.17 13.35
CA LEU A 137 -14.54 25.05 12.45
C LEU A 137 -14.29 26.48 12.85
#